data_b28dfb6ed82f4e2fe3f21b82e5ee6c3b
#
_entry.id   b28dfb6ed82f4e2fe3f21b82e5ee6c3b
#
_cell.length_a   1.000
_cell.length_b   1.000
_cell.length_c   1.000
_cell.angle_alpha   90.00
_cell.angle_beta   90.00
_cell.angle_gamma   90.00
#
_symmetry.space_group_name_H-M   'P 1'
#
loop_
_entity.id
_entity.type
_entity.pdbx_description
1 polymer ?
#
loop_
_entity_poly.entity_id
_entity_poly.type
_entity_poly.pdbx_seq_one_letter_code
_entity_poly.pdbx_strand_id
1 'polypeptide(L)'
;MNILANSIRPKTIDDVLGQEHLIGKGKVLRNLIENKKMFSLILYGTPGIGKTTLAKVIANEMNMPYEFLNATQNNKDDFLRAINDARLSGEKIIIIDEIHRMNKDKQDILLPYLENGTVILIGLTTSNPFIKVNPAIRSRCTIFELKALSKEDIKKGLEKALSYLPDIDISDDALMYIA
;
A
#
# COMPACT_ATOMS: atom_id res chain seq x y z
N MET A 1 -7.99 -11.67 22.09
CA MET A 1 -6.54 -11.82 22.11
C MET A 1 -5.95 -10.93 21.01
N ASN A 2 -5.30 -9.83 21.37
CA ASN A 2 -4.64 -8.99 20.35
C ASN A 2 -3.42 -9.76 19.85
N ILE A 3 -3.44 -10.15 18.58
CA ILE A 3 -2.29 -10.82 17.98
C ILE A 3 -1.19 -9.75 17.84
N LEU A 4 0.00 -10.01 18.39
CA LEU A 4 1.17 -9.11 18.35
C LEU A 4 1.37 -8.46 16.97
N ALA A 5 1.23 -9.25 15.91
CA ALA A 5 1.31 -8.78 14.53
C ALA A 5 0.37 -7.62 14.18
N ASN A 6 -0.78 -7.48 14.84
CA ASN A 6 -1.69 -6.35 14.64
C ASN A 6 -1.24 -5.11 15.42
N SER A 7 -0.67 -5.31 16.61
CA SER A 7 -0.18 -4.22 17.47
C SER A 7 1.04 -3.52 16.89
N ILE A 8 1.93 -4.26 16.23
CA ILE A 8 3.17 -3.73 15.63
C ILE A 8 3.00 -3.17 14.21
N ARG A 9 1.81 -3.34 13.60
CA ARG A 9 1.59 -2.80 12.24
C ARG A 9 1.77 -1.30 12.21
N PRO A 10 2.51 -0.77 11.21
CA PRO A 10 2.64 0.65 10.98
C PRO A 10 1.27 1.34 10.88
N LYS A 11 1.11 2.46 11.58
CA LYS A 11 -0.08 3.30 11.53
C LYS A 11 0.18 4.61 10.82
N THR A 12 1.40 5.13 10.91
CA THR A 12 1.86 6.35 10.28
C THR A 12 3.00 6.05 9.30
N ILE A 13 3.34 7.02 8.45
CA ILE A 13 4.43 6.88 7.50
C ILE A 13 5.80 6.72 8.20
N ASP A 14 5.95 7.29 9.38
CA ASP A 14 7.18 7.19 10.19
C ASP A 14 7.33 5.81 10.86
N ASP A 15 6.25 5.05 10.96
CA ASP A 15 6.28 3.68 11.46
C ASP A 15 6.73 2.65 10.41
N VAL A 16 6.68 3.02 9.12
CA VAL A 16 7.01 2.10 8.02
C VAL A 16 8.51 1.84 8.01
N LEU A 17 8.88 0.58 8.05
CA LEU A 17 10.27 0.16 8.03
C LEU A 17 10.84 0.22 6.61
N GLY A 18 12.07 0.71 6.51
CA GLY A 18 12.77 0.86 5.23
C GLY A 18 12.07 1.81 4.27
N GLN A 19 12.24 1.57 2.98
CA GLN A 19 11.65 2.35 1.88
C GLN A 19 12.07 3.84 1.87
N GLU A 20 13.21 4.17 2.45
CA GLU A 20 13.74 5.55 2.56
C GLU A 20 13.78 6.28 1.21
N HIS A 21 13.98 5.55 0.12
CA HIS A 21 13.98 6.09 -1.24
C HIS A 21 12.61 6.61 -1.70
N LEU A 22 11.51 6.17 -1.05
CA LEU A 22 10.14 6.58 -1.34
C LEU A 22 9.57 7.54 -0.30
N ILE A 23 9.74 7.19 0.98
CA ILE A 23 9.07 7.84 2.11
C ILE A 23 10.03 8.56 3.06
N GLY A 24 11.34 8.58 2.77
CA GLY A 24 12.30 9.40 3.49
C GLY A 24 12.00 10.89 3.38
N LYS A 25 12.55 11.70 4.26
CA LYS A 25 12.35 13.16 4.25
C LYS A 25 12.71 13.76 2.88
N GLY A 26 11.82 14.59 2.33
CA GLY A 26 12.00 15.24 1.05
C GLY A 26 11.75 14.34 -0.18
N LYS A 27 11.35 13.09 0.00
CA LYS A 27 11.01 12.20 -1.11
C LYS A 27 9.62 12.49 -1.66
N VAL A 28 9.44 12.18 -2.96
CA VAL A 28 8.22 12.54 -3.70
C VAL A 28 6.96 12.00 -3.04
N LEU A 29 6.92 10.70 -2.72
CA LEU A 29 5.74 10.10 -2.12
C LEU A 29 5.43 10.70 -0.74
N ARG A 30 6.46 10.92 0.08
CA ARG A 30 6.29 11.59 1.39
C ARG A 30 5.73 13.00 1.23
N ASN A 31 6.33 13.81 0.38
CA ASN A 31 5.88 15.19 0.16
C ASN A 31 4.42 15.26 -0.31
N LEU A 32 4.00 14.32 -1.15
CA LEU A 32 2.61 14.26 -1.62
C LEU A 32 1.64 13.93 -0.49
N ILE A 33 2.00 12.98 0.38
CA ILE A 33 1.21 12.62 1.55
C ILE A 33 1.12 13.79 2.54
N GLU A 34 2.24 14.41 2.90
CA GLU A 34 2.30 15.53 3.84
C GLU A 34 1.50 16.75 3.34
N ASN A 35 1.51 17.00 2.03
CA ASN A 35 0.74 18.08 1.41
C ASN A 35 -0.71 17.70 1.07
N LYS A 36 -1.18 16.52 1.44
CA LYS A 36 -2.52 16.00 1.13
C LYS A 36 -2.85 16.03 -0.37
N LYS A 37 -1.84 15.92 -1.22
CA LYS A 37 -2.00 15.87 -2.67
C LYS A 37 -1.94 14.42 -3.11
N MET A 38 -3.10 13.80 -3.19
CA MET A 38 -3.18 12.40 -3.59
C MET A 38 -3.42 12.25 -5.10
N PHE A 39 -2.85 11.21 -5.66
CA PHE A 39 -3.02 10.77 -7.04
C PHE A 39 -2.97 9.26 -7.09
N SER A 40 -3.47 8.68 -8.18
CA SER A 40 -3.43 7.23 -8.37
C SER A 40 -1.99 6.73 -8.51
N LEU A 41 -1.70 5.61 -7.84
CA LEU A 41 -0.36 5.04 -7.82
C LEU A 41 -0.39 3.51 -7.87
N ILE A 42 0.73 2.92 -8.26
CA ILE A 42 0.96 1.48 -8.23
C ILE A 42 2.21 1.21 -7.39
N LEU A 43 2.04 0.38 -6.36
CA LEU A 43 3.13 -0.15 -5.55
C LEU A 43 3.49 -1.56 -6.04
N TYR A 44 4.74 -1.78 -6.43
CA TYR A 44 5.18 -3.10 -6.85
C TYR A 44 6.44 -3.55 -6.11
N GLY A 45 6.64 -4.85 -6.04
CA GLY A 45 7.77 -5.49 -5.36
C GLY A 45 7.44 -6.91 -4.92
N THR A 46 8.42 -7.60 -4.37
CA THR A 46 8.29 -9.02 -3.96
C THR A 46 7.16 -9.24 -2.97
N PRO A 47 6.62 -10.47 -2.86
CA PRO A 47 5.64 -10.82 -1.82
C PRO A 47 6.19 -10.54 -0.42
N GLY A 48 5.31 -10.11 0.50
CA GLY A 48 5.69 -9.87 1.90
C GLY A 48 6.42 -8.55 2.18
N ILE A 49 6.78 -7.75 1.17
CA ILE A 49 7.59 -6.53 1.30
C ILE A 49 6.87 -5.34 1.97
N GLY A 50 5.59 -5.46 2.31
CA GLY A 50 4.85 -4.41 2.99
C GLY A 50 3.96 -3.54 2.09
N LYS A 51 3.71 -3.90 0.81
CA LYS A 51 2.84 -3.14 -0.11
C LYS A 51 1.47 -2.78 0.48
N THR A 52 0.78 -3.78 1.00
CA THR A 52 -0.57 -3.60 1.60
C THR A 52 -0.51 -2.71 2.85
N THR A 53 0.54 -2.85 3.64
CA THR A 53 0.76 -2.02 4.83
C THR A 53 0.97 -0.57 4.43
N LEU A 54 1.88 -0.31 3.48
CA LEU A 54 2.15 1.04 2.99
C LEU A 54 0.89 1.67 2.36
N ALA A 55 0.12 0.93 1.56
CA ALA A 55 -1.12 1.42 0.98
C ALA A 55 -2.14 1.89 2.03
N LYS A 56 -2.31 1.10 3.10
CA LYS A 56 -3.20 1.46 4.21
C LYS A 56 -2.69 2.65 5.01
N VAL A 57 -1.38 2.73 5.25
CA VAL A 57 -0.75 3.88 5.89
C VAL A 57 -0.98 5.15 5.06
N ILE A 58 -0.78 5.10 3.74
CA ILE A 58 -1.06 6.23 2.85
C ILE A 58 -2.52 6.68 2.98
N ALA A 59 -3.48 5.76 2.91
CA ALA A 59 -4.90 6.10 3.02
C ALA A 59 -5.24 6.74 4.39
N ASN A 60 -4.69 6.21 5.47
CA ASN A 60 -4.87 6.76 6.81
C ASN A 60 -4.26 8.17 6.95
N GLU A 61 -3.03 8.36 6.49
CA GLU A 61 -2.35 9.67 6.52
C GLU A 61 -3.10 10.71 5.69
N MET A 62 -3.70 10.31 4.57
CA MET A 62 -4.56 11.17 3.76
C MET A 62 -5.89 11.50 4.43
N ASN A 63 -6.24 10.78 5.50
CA ASN A 63 -7.55 10.85 6.17
C ASN A 63 -8.72 10.65 5.17
N MET A 64 -8.52 9.77 4.20
CA MET A 64 -9.50 9.45 3.15
C MET A 64 -10.13 8.08 3.41
N PRO A 65 -11.44 7.94 3.18
CA PRO A 65 -12.08 6.63 3.22
C PRO A 65 -11.47 5.75 2.11
N TYR A 66 -11.24 4.47 2.43
CA TYR A 66 -10.74 3.53 1.44
C TYR A 66 -11.50 2.22 1.45
N GLU A 67 -11.51 1.55 0.31
CA GLU A 67 -12.01 0.20 0.15
C GLU A 67 -10.91 -0.70 -0.40
N PHE A 68 -10.82 -1.93 0.12
CA PHE A 68 -9.82 -2.89 -0.29
C PHE A 68 -10.48 -3.98 -1.14
N LEU A 69 -10.02 -4.11 -2.38
CA LEU A 69 -10.47 -5.12 -3.34
C LEU A 69 -9.27 -5.98 -3.77
N ASN A 70 -9.57 -7.23 -4.14
CA ASN A 70 -8.59 -8.11 -4.76
C ASN A 70 -9.07 -8.46 -6.18
N ALA A 71 -8.21 -8.25 -7.17
CA ALA A 71 -8.55 -8.41 -8.58
C ALA A 71 -9.03 -9.84 -8.94
N THR A 72 -8.60 -10.84 -8.18
CA THR A 72 -8.95 -12.26 -8.43
C THR A 72 -10.16 -12.74 -7.64
N GLN A 73 -10.44 -12.15 -6.48
CA GLN A 73 -11.48 -12.62 -5.55
C GLN A 73 -12.78 -11.84 -5.71
N ASN A 74 -12.69 -10.53 -5.89
CA ASN A 74 -13.86 -9.67 -6.05
C ASN A 74 -14.41 -9.73 -7.46
N ASN A 75 -15.73 -9.80 -7.58
CA ASN A 75 -16.44 -9.81 -8.85
C ASN A 75 -16.67 -8.38 -9.38
N LYS A 76 -17.33 -8.25 -10.53
CA LYS A 76 -17.61 -6.97 -11.17
C LYS A 76 -18.53 -6.08 -10.30
N ASP A 77 -19.50 -6.67 -9.61
CA ASP A 77 -20.48 -5.95 -8.80
C ASP A 77 -19.81 -5.35 -7.54
N ASP A 78 -18.80 -6.00 -6.99
CA ASP A 78 -17.99 -5.44 -5.89
C ASP A 78 -17.29 -4.14 -6.33
N PHE A 79 -16.72 -4.14 -7.54
CA PHE A 79 -16.09 -2.94 -8.11
C PHE A 79 -17.12 -1.84 -8.38
N LEU A 80 -18.28 -2.17 -8.93
CA LEU A 80 -19.36 -1.20 -9.16
C LEU A 80 -19.86 -0.60 -7.85
N ARG A 81 -20.01 -1.42 -6.80
CA ARG A 81 -20.39 -0.94 -5.47
C ARG A 81 -19.38 0.05 -4.93
N ALA A 82 -18.09 -0.30 -4.92
CA ALA A 82 -17.01 0.57 -4.44
C ALA A 82 -16.96 1.91 -5.19
N ILE A 83 -17.16 1.88 -6.52
CA ILE A 83 -17.23 3.08 -7.36
C ILE A 83 -18.48 3.92 -7.04
N ASN A 84 -19.63 3.29 -6.87
CA ASN A 84 -20.87 4.02 -6.52
C ASN A 84 -20.75 4.68 -5.15
N ASP A 85 -20.16 3.99 -4.18
CA ASP A 85 -19.88 4.58 -2.87
C ASP A 85 -18.95 5.80 -2.97
N ALA A 86 -17.92 5.74 -3.83
CA ALA A 86 -17.05 6.88 -4.11
C ALA A 86 -17.81 8.06 -4.72
N ARG A 87 -18.75 7.80 -5.64
CA ARG A 87 -19.60 8.84 -6.25
C ARG A 87 -20.52 9.53 -5.25
N LEU A 88 -21.01 8.80 -4.26
CA LEU A 88 -21.95 9.32 -3.25
C LEU A 88 -21.23 10.05 -2.12
N SER A 89 -20.06 9.57 -1.71
CA SER A 89 -19.29 10.11 -0.58
C SER A 89 -18.25 11.18 -0.96
N GLY A 90 -18.02 11.42 -2.25
CA GLY A 90 -16.90 12.21 -2.75
C GLY A 90 -15.66 11.34 -3.04
N GLU A 91 -14.49 11.94 -3.08
CA GLU A 91 -13.24 11.24 -3.37
C GLU A 91 -12.99 10.07 -2.40
N LYS A 92 -12.67 8.89 -2.96
CA LYS A 92 -12.39 7.67 -2.21
C LYS A 92 -11.16 6.96 -2.78
N ILE A 93 -10.37 6.38 -1.89
CA ILE A 93 -9.28 5.49 -2.29
C ILE A 93 -9.81 4.08 -2.52
N ILE A 94 -9.50 3.48 -3.68
CA ILE A 94 -9.71 2.05 -3.91
C ILE A 94 -8.33 1.39 -3.99
N ILE A 95 -8.04 0.53 -3.01
CA ILE A 95 -6.82 -0.27 -2.97
C ILE A 95 -7.13 -1.59 -3.68
N ILE A 96 -6.42 -1.89 -4.77
CA ILE A 96 -6.62 -3.13 -5.54
C ILE A 96 -5.38 -4.00 -5.43
N ASP A 97 -5.52 -5.14 -4.76
CA ASP A 97 -4.47 -6.15 -4.71
C ASP A 97 -4.46 -7.01 -5.97
N GLU A 98 -3.28 -7.48 -6.35
CA GLU A 98 -3.03 -8.26 -7.57
C GLU A 98 -3.57 -7.59 -8.84
N ILE A 99 -3.43 -6.25 -8.94
CA ILE A 99 -4.01 -5.43 -10.03
C ILE A 99 -3.65 -5.94 -11.43
N HIS A 100 -2.51 -6.60 -11.59
CA HIS A 100 -2.06 -7.21 -12.84
C HIS A 100 -2.96 -8.37 -13.32
N ARG A 101 -3.82 -8.90 -12.45
CA ARG A 101 -4.81 -9.96 -12.75
C ARG A 101 -6.21 -9.41 -13.05
N MET A 102 -6.34 -8.11 -13.10
CA MET A 102 -7.62 -7.46 -13.38
C MET A 102 -8.03 -7.73 -14.83
N ASN A 103 -9.24 -8.31 -15.04
CA ASN A 103 -9.77 -8.54 -16.37
C ASN A 103 -10.26 -7.24 -17.03
N LYS A 104 -10.51 -7.29 -18.35
CA LYS A 104 -10.89 -6.12 -19.14
C LYS A 104 -12.17 -5.45 -18.62
N ASP A 105 -13.19 -6.23 -18.28
CA ASP A 105 -14.49 -5.69 -17.81
C ASP A 105 -14.35 -4.84 -16.54
N LYS A 106 -13.52 -5.29 -15.57
CA LYS A 106 -13.26 -4.54 -14.34
C LYS A 106 -12.45 -3.27 -14.63
N GLN A 107 -11.54 -3.33 -15.60
CA GLN A 107 -10.76 -2.18 -16.01
C GLN A 107 -11.61 -1.12 -16.69
N ASP A 108 -12.47 -1.54 -17.62
CA ASP A 108 -13.33 -0.64 -18.42
C ASP A 108 -14.29 0.16 -17.52
N ILE A 109 -14.81 -0.45 -16.45
CA ILE A 109 -15.68 0.26 -15.50
C ILE A 109 -14.91 1.21 -14.55
N LEU A 110 -13.63 0.97 -14.29
CA LEU A 110 -12.82 1.77 -13.38
C LEU A 110 -12.22 3.01 -14.06
N LEU A 111 -11.83 2.88 -15.33
CA LEU A 111 -11.09 3.91 -16.06
C LEU A 111 -11.75 5.30 -16.05
N PRO A 112 -13.06 5.46 -16.32
CA PRO A 112 -13.72 6.78 -16.33
C PRO A 112 -13.59 7.51 -14.98
N TYR A 113 -13.60 6.76 -13.87
CA TYR A 113 -13.56 7.30 -12.51
C TYR A 113 -12.13 7.62 -12.04
N LEU A 114 -11.13 7.00 -12.66
CA LEU A 114 -9.72 7.40 -12.52
C LEU A 114 -9.45 8.69 -13.30
N GLU A 115 -10.07 8.85 -14.48
CA GLU A 115 -9.90 10.02 -15.34
C GLU A 115 -10.47 11.29 -14.73
N ASN A 116 -11.65 11.19 -14.12
CA ASN A 116 -12.32 12.34 -13.51
C ASN A 116 -11.98 12.58 -12.04
N GLY A 117 -11.10 11.72 -11.46
CA GLY A 117 -10.63 11.87 -10.07
C GLY A 117 -11.63 11.43 -9.00
N THR A 118 -12.80 10.89 -9.36
CA THR A 118 -13.76 10.35 -8.36
C THR A 118 -13.16 9.20 -7.56
N VAL A 119 -12.31 8.39 -8.19
CA VAL A 119 -11.59 7.29 -7.57
C VAL A 119 -10.10 7.56 -7.63
N ILE A 120 -9.43 7.44 -6.49
CA ILE A 120 -7.97 7.41 -6.40
C ILE A 120 -7.55 5.95 -6.24
N LEU A 121 -6.76 5.46 -7.18
CA LEU A 121 -6.32 4.06 -7.19
C LEU A 121 -4.99 3.90 -6.45
N ILE A 122 -4.92 2.92 -5.57
CA ILE A 122 -3.65 2.35 -5.10
C ILE A 122 -3.59 0.89 -5.57
N GLY A 123 -2.90 0.65 -6.69
CA GLY A 123 -2.70 -0.70 -7.23
C GLY A 123 -1.53 -1.39 -6.55
N LEU A 124 -1.70 -2.66 -6.17
CA LEU A 124 -0.64 -3.49 -5.60
C LEU A 124 -0.33 -4.65 -6.54
N THR A 125 0.94 -4.93 -6.77
CA THR A 125 1.35 -6.04 -7.62
C THR A 125 2.70 -6.61 -7.23
N THR A 126 2.89 -7.90 -7.43
CA THR A 126 4.18 -8.58 -7.35
C THR A 126 4.91 -8.65 -8.69
N SER A 127 4.19 -8.37 -9.77
CA SER A 127 4.71 -8.41 -11.14
C SER A 127 5.17 -7.03 -11.60
N ASN A 128 6.09 -7.00 -12.57
CA ASN A 128 6.50 -5.75 -13.19
C ASN A 128 5.30 -5.05 -13.85
N PRO A 129 4.88 -3.87 -13.36
CA PRO A 129 3.69 -3.18 -13.83
C PRO A 129 3.80 -2.71 -15.29
N PHE A 130 5.01 -2.44 -15.77
CA PHE A 130 5.22 -2.03 -17.16
C PHE A 130 4.86 -3.11 -18.18
N ILE A 131 4.90 -4.38 -17.75
CA ILE A 131 4.59 -5.54 -18.60
C ILE A 131 3.19 -6.07 -18.34
N LYS A 132 2.76 -6.11 -17.07
CA LYS A 132 1.57 -6.88 -16.65
C LYS A 132 0.35 -6.04 -16.32
N VAL A 133 0.50 -4.73 -16.09
CA VAL A 133 -0.65 -3.85 -15.84
C VAL A 133 -1.08 -3.19 -17.15
N ASN A 134 -2.39 -3.12 -17.37
CA ASN A 134 -2.97 -2.48 -18.54
C ASN A 134 -2.40 -1.07 -18.75
N PRO A 135 -1.95 -0.73 -19.96
CA PRO A 135 -1.40 0.58 -20.28
C PRO A 135 -2.35 1.74 -19.94
N ALA A 136 -3.66 1.58 -20.11
CA ALA A 136 -4.65 2.62 -19.82
C ALA A 136 -4.74 2.95 -18.32
N ILE A 137 -4.64 1.95 -17.44
CA ILE A 137 -4.55 2.18 -15.98
C ILE A 137 -3.18 2.74 -15.64
N ARG A 138 -2.12 2.14 -16.18
CA ARG A 138 -0.74 2.52 -15.87
C ARG A 138 -0.44 3.98 -16.23
N SER A 139 -0.96 4.49 -17.35
CA SER A 139 -0.75 5.87 -17.79
C SER A 139 -1.37 6.92 -16.84
N ARG A 140 -2.26 6.50 -15.95
CA ARG A 140 -2.95 7.34 -14.96
C ARG A 140 -2.40 7.17 -13.55
N CYS A 141 -1.34 6.37 -13.39
CA CYS A 141 -0.75 6.06 -12.09
C CYS A 141 0.74 6.40 -12.07
N THR A 142 1.23 6.88 -10.95
CA THR A 142 2.66 6.91 -10.67
C THR A 142 3.09 5.57 -10.10
N ILE A 143 4.21 5.04 -10.58
CA ILE A 143 4.69 3.70 -10.20
C ILE A 143 5.83 3.85 -9.20
N PHE A 144 5.73 3.14 -8.07
CA PHE A 144 6.73 3.08 -7.02
C PHE A 144 7.17 1.64 -6.77
N GLU A 145 8.47 1.42 -6.78
CA GLU A 145 9.07 0.14 -6.44
C GLU A 145 9.41 0.08 -4.95
N LEU A 146 8.90 -0.95 -4.25
CA LEU A 146 9.33 -1.27 -2.91
C LEU A 146 10.56 -2.20 -2.98
N LYS A 147 11.58 -1.87 -2.21
CA LYS A 147 12.81 -2.65 -2.10
C LYS A 147 12.80 -3.55 -0.87
N ALA A 148 13.52 -4.66 -0.93
CA ALA A 148 13.72 -5.52 0.23
C ALA A 148 14.24 -4.72 1.43
N LEU A 149 13.80 -5.09 2.62
CA LEU A 149 14.29 -4.50 3.86
C LEU A 149 15.76 -4.88 4.07
N SER A 150 16.54 -3.95 4.56
CA SER A 150 17.90 -4.25 5.03
C SER A 150 17.85 -5.03 6.35
N LYS A 151 18.96 -5.65 6.73
CA LYS A 151 19.07 -6.30 8.05
C LYS A 151 18.83 -5.32 9.19
N GLU A 152 19.31 -4.11 9.03
CA GLU A 152 19.13 -3.01 9.98
C GLU A 152 17.65 -2.61 10.11
N ASP A 153 16.90 -2.57 9.00
CA ASP A 153 15.45 -2.31 9.02
C ASP A 153 14.70 -3.44 9.72
N ILE A 154 15.07 -4.69 9.44
CA ILE A 154 14.47 -5.86 10.10
C ILE A 154 14.78 -5.83 11.59
N LYS A 155 16.04 -5.55 12.00
CA LYS A 155 16.41 -5.40 13.40
C LYS A 155 15.55 -4.36 14.11
N LYS A 156 15.38 -3.15 13.54
CA LYS A 156 14.49 -2.12 14.08
C LYS A 156 13.05 -2.61 14.26
N GLY A 157 12.57 -3.40 13.32
CA GLY A 157 11.23 -4.02 13.42
C GLY A 157 11.13 -5.01 14.56
N LEU A 158 12.15 -5.83 14.76
CA LEU A 158 12.25 -6.79 15.88
C LEU A 158 12.34 -6.06 17.24
N GLU A 159 13.15 -5.04 17.35
CA GLU A 159 13.23 -4.19 18.56
C GLU A 159 11.89 -3.56 18.91
N LYS A 160 11.17 -3.04 17.90
CA LYS A 160 9.80 -2.53 18.09
C LYS A 160 8.84 -3.65 18.53
N ALA A 161 8.96 -4.86 18.02
CA ALA A 161 8.15 -6.00 18.47
C ALA A 161 8.46 -6.38 19.92
N LEU A 162 9.73 -6.39 20.32
CA LEU A 162 10.17 -6.69 21.69
C LEU A 162 9.61 -5.69 22.71
N SER A 163 9.41 -4.43 22.36
CA SER A 163 8.79 -3.45 23.28
C SER A 163 7.37 -3.83 23.72
N TYR A 164 6.71 -4.75 23.01
CA TYR A 164 5.41 -5.32 23.40
C TYR A 164 5.53 -6.63 24.17
N LEU A 165 6.73 -7.11 24.42
CA LEU A 165 7.05 -8.40 25.07
C LEU A 165 8.07 -8.18 26.19
N PRO A 166 7.67 -7.49 27.31
CA PRO A 166 8.60 -7.04 28.33
C PRO A 166 9.35 -8.18 29.06
N ASP A 167 8.80 -9.40 29.01
CA ASP A 167 9.38 -10.58 29.64
C ASP A 167 10.42 -11.31 28.75
N ILE A 168 10.67 -10.80 27.54
CA ILE A 168 11.63 -11.39 26.61
C ILE A 168 12.83 -10.46 26.44
N ASP A 169 14.00 -10.96 26.79
CA ASP A 169 15.28 -10.31 26.54
C ASP A 169 16.06 -11.05 25.44
N ILE A 170 16.50 -10.33 24.42
CA ILE A 170 17.25 -10.88 23.29
C ILE A 170 18.47 -9.99 23.05
N SER A 171 19.66 -10.60 22.97
CA SER A 171 20.88 -9.86 22.68
C SER A 171 20.88 -9.27 21.27
N ASP A 172 21.61 -8.18 21.08
CA ASP A 172 21.79 -7.49 19.80
C ASP A 172 22.32 -8.44 18.71
N ASP A 173 23.26 -9.32 19.06
CA ASP A 173 23.82 -10.32 18.13
C ASP A 173 22.75 -11.31 17.68
N ALA A 174 21.88 -11.75 18.58
CA ALA A 174 20.78 -12.64 18.25
C ALA A 174 19.74 -11.95 17.34
N LEU A 175 19.42 -10.67 17.58
CA LEU A 175 18.56 -9.88 16.71
C LEU A 175 19.13 -9.74 15.30
N MET A 176 20.44 -9.47 15.18
CA MET A 176 21.11 -9.40 13.88
C MET A 176 21.22 -10.74 13.17
N TYR A 177 21.25 -11.86 13.93
CA TYR A 177 21.22 -13.20 13.35
C TYR A 177 19.85 -13.57 12.79
N ILE A 178 18.77 -13.13 13.45
CA ILE A 178 17.39 -13.35 12.99
C ILE A 178 17.08 -12.47 11.77
N ALA A 179 17.67 -11.28 11.67
CA ALA A 179 17.51 -10.32 10.58
C ALA A 179 18.26 -10.76 9.31
#